data_98d4d284d0c654582a3851c1af996a8e
#
_entry.id   98d4d284d0c654582a3851c1af996a8e
#
_cell.length_a   1.000
_cell.length_b   1.000
_cell.length_c   1.000
_cell.angle_alpha   90.00
_cell.angle_beta   90.00
_cell.angle_gamma   90.00
#
_symmetry.space_group_name_H-M   'P 1'
#
loop_
_entity.id
_entity.type
_entity.pdbx_description
1 polymer ?
#
loop_
_entity_poly.entity_id
_entity_poly.type
_entity_poly.pdbx_seq_one_letter_code
_entity_poly.pdbx_strand_id
1 'polypeptide(L)'
;MDVSIHAGPVIVYLAKVDNAATTGTSGLKWFKVAEAGFSGGKWAVDDLIANNGWSYFDMPTCIAPGQYLMRAEIIALHNAGSSQGAQFYIGCAQINVTGGGNASPSTVSFPGAYSASDPGILINIYGTGGSTNNGGRAYQIPGPQLFTCSGNGGGSGGSTPQQPTTTASNPQPTNGGGSGTGAPLYGQCGGKGWTGPTTCASGTCKASNEYYSQCLP
;
A
#
# COMPACT_ATOMS: atom_id res chain seq x y z
N MET A 1 3.13 1.93 -20.87
CA MET A 1 1.65 2.03 -20.74
C MET A 1 1.37 3.42 -20.23
N ASP A 2 0.54 4.18 -20.90
CA ASP A 2 0.13 5.49 -20.38
C ASP A 2 -0.87 5.26 -19.24
N VAL A 3 -0.42 5.50 -18.01
CA VAL A 3 -1.26 5.30 -16.80
C VAL A 3 -2.09 6.53 -16.44
N SER A 4 -1.93 7.64 -17.16
CA SER A 4 -2.61 8.91 -16.86
C SER A 4 -4.14 8.84 -16.92
N ILE A 5 -4.68 7.88 -17.67
CA ILE A 5 -6.13 7.66 -17.78
C ILE A 5 -6.66 6.60 -16.82
N HIS A 6 -5.79 5.96 -16.01
CA HIS A 6 -6.15 4.82 -15.18
C HIS A 6 -6.41 5.21 -13.71
N ALA A 7 -7.14 6.32 -13.50
CA ALA A 7 -7.52 6.80 -12.18
C ALA A 7 -8.08 5.66 -11.30
N GLY A 8 -7.52 5.49 -10.10
CA GLY A 8 -7.92 4.41 -9.20
C GLY A 8 -6.93 4.14 -8.06
N PRO A 9 -7.23 3.15 -7.21
CA PRO A 9 -6.40 2.75 -6.09
C PRO A 9 -5.16 1.95 -6.51
N VAL A 10 -4.16 1.95 -5.65
CA VAL A 10 -3.00 1.06 -5.66
C VAL A 10 -3.05 0.20 -4.40
N ILE A 11 -2.99 -1.12 -4.55
CA ILE A 11 -3.16 -2.06 -3.44
C ILE A 11 -2.06 -3.12 -3.49
N VAL A 12 -1.55 -3.53 -2.33
CA VAL A 12 -0.53 -4.59 -2.23
C VAL A 12 -0.99 -5.68 -1.28
N TYR A 13 -0.88 -6.91 -1.73
CA TYR A 13 -1.16 -8.12 -0.97
C TYR A 13 0.07 -9.00 -0.84
N LEU A 14 0.14 -9.76 0.25
CA LEU A 14 1.12 -10.82 0.45
C LEU A 14 0.42 -12.15 0.66
N ALA A 15 1.04 -13.23 0.19
CA ALA A 15 0.68 -14.61 0.51
C ALA A 15 1.92 -15.37 0.93
N LYS A 16 1.91 -15.93 2.15
CA LYS A 16 3.02 -16.76 2.62
C LYS A 16 3.00 -18.10 1.89
N VAL A 17 4.18 -18.53 1.45
CA VAL A 17 4.37 -19.78 0.68
C VAL A 17 5.61 -20.51 1.17
N ASP A 18 5.69 -21.79 0.89
CA ASP A 18 6.87 -22.60 1.24
C ASP A 18 8.04 -22.31 0.30
N ASN A 19 7.75 -22.11 -0.99
CA ASN A 19 8.77 -21.79 -2.00
C ASN A 19 8.21 -20.79 -3.03
N ALA A 20 8.64 -19.53 -2.94
CA ALA A 20 8.15 -18.48 -3.81
C ALA A 20 8.55 -18.68 -5.28
N ALA A 21 9.64 -19.41 -5.56
CA ALA A 21 10.11 -19.63 -6.92
C ALA A 21 9.27 -20.66 -7.69
N THR A 22 8.63 -21.60 -6.97
CA THR A 22 7.91 -22.72 -7.61
C THR A 22 6.43 -22.76 -7.30
N THR A 23 5.95 -22.00 -6.31
CA THR A 23 4.54 -22.00 -5.93
C THR A 23 3.70 -21.28 -6.98
N GLY A 24 2.66 -21.95 -7.48
CA GLY A 24 1.66 -21.35 -8.36
C GLY A 24 0.78 -20.34 -7.62
N THR A 25 0.05 -19.53 -8.37
CA THR A 25 -0.77 -18.43 -7.80
C THR A 25 -2.19 -18.87 -7.42
N SER A 26 -2.61 -20.08 -7.75
CA SER A 26 -3.96 -20.59 -7.45
C SER A 26 -4.10 -21.01 -5.99
N GLY A 27 -5.25 -20.71 -5.39
CA GLY A 27 -5.62 -21.16 -4.04
C GLY A 27 -4.84 -20.49 -2.90
N LEU A 28 -4.03 -19.52 -3.18
CA LEU A 28 -3.24 -18.81 -2.18
C LEU A 28 -4.11 -18.00 -1.22
N LYS A 29 -3.58 -17.80 -0.02
CA LYS A 29 -4.20 -17.04 1.06
C LYS A 29 -3.52 -15.68 1.16
N TRP A 30 -4.21 -14.65 0.72
CA TRP A 30 -3.71 -13.29 0.58
C TRP A 30 -4.19 -12.40 1.72
N PHE A 31 -3.35 -11.53 2.22
CA PHE A 31 -3.72 -10.45 3.14
C PHE A 31 -3.18 -9.12 2.63
N LYS A 32 -3.94 -8.06 2.85
CA LYS A 32 -3.61 -6.73 2.36
C LYS A 32 -2.59 -6.06 3.28
N VAL A 33 -1.47 -5.59 2.73
CA VAL A 33 -0.39 -4.95 3.49
C VAL A 33 -0.22 -3.48 3.16
N ALA A 34 -0.76 -3.03 2.02
CA ALA A 34 -0.78 -1.62 1.67
C ALA A 34 -1.99 -1.30 0.80
N GLU A 35 -2.51 -0.10 0.96
CA GLU A 35 -3.57 0.44 0.12
C GLU A 35 -3.49 1.96 0.07
N ALA A 36 -3.72 2.52 -1.10
CA ALA A 36 -3.94 3.93 -1.31
C ALA A 36 -5.09 4.10 -2.31
N GLY A 37 -5.99 5.03 -2.06
CA GLY A 37 -7.18 5.23 -2.87
C GLY A 37 -7.30 6.67 -3.37
N PHE A 38 -8.40 7.32 -3.05
CA PHE A 38 -8.65 8.73 -3.37
C PHE A 38 -8.51 9.58 -2.13
N SER A 39 -7.57 10.51 -2.14
CA SER A 39 -7.29 11.41 -1.02
C SER A 39 -6.78 12.77 -1.52
N GLY A 40 -7.16 13.85 -0.87
CA GLY A 40 -6.70 15.19 -1.24
C GLY A 40 -7.03 15.61 -2.68
N GLY A 41 -8.08 15.04 -3.27
CA GLY A 41 -8.47 15.32 -4.66
C GLY A 41 -7.69 14.55 -5.73
N LYS A 42 -6.87 13.57 -5.32
CA LYS A 42 -6.01 12.75 -6.20
C LYS A 42 -6.26 11.27 -5.98
N TRP A 43 -6.08 10.49 -7.02
CA TRP A 43 -6.02 9.02 -6.94
C TRP A 43 -4.59 8.55 -6.63
N ALA A 44 -4.47 7.39 -6.03
CA ALA A 44 -3.16 6.78 -5.78
C ALA A 44 -2.34 6.59 -7.06
N VAL A 45 -2.99 6.39 -8.20
CA VAL A 45 -2.33 6.33 -9.51
C VAL A 45 -1.70 7.67 -9.89
N ASP A 46 -2.29 8.81 -9.51
CA ASP A 46 -1.69 10.13 -9.78
C ASP A 46 -0.35 10.29 -9.03
N ASP A 47 -0.29 9.81 -7.77
CA ASP A 47 0.94 9.79 -6.99
C ASP A 47 1.96 8.79 -7.55
N LEU A 48 1.51 7.62 -8.02
CA LEU A 48 2.36 6.65 -8.70
C LEU A 48 3.03 7.27 -9.95
N ILE A 49 2.28 8.02 -10.76
CA ILE A 49 2.78 8.73 -11.93
C ILE A 49 3.78 9.82 -11.51
N ALA A 50 3.42 10.64 -10.53
CA ALA A 50 4.28 11.71 -10.02
C ALA A 50 5.61 11.15 -9.47
N ASN A 51 5.61 9.93 -8.96
CA ASN A 51 6.77 9.22 -8.44
C ASN A 51 7.45 8.33 -9.51
N ASN A 52 7.27 8.60 -10.80
CA ASN A 52 7.89 7.85 -11.91
C ASN A 52 7.60 6.33 -11.87
N GLY A 53 6.41 5.94 -11.45
CA GLY A 53 5.99 4.54 -11.37
C GLY A 53 6.39 3.82 -10.09
N TRP A 54 6.92 4.53 -9.09
CA TRP A 54 7.27 3.95 -7.80
C TRP A 54 6.17 4.18 -6.78
N SER A 55 5.76 3.10 -6.12
CA SER A 55 4.90 3.11 -4.95
C SER A 55 5.68 2.52 -3.76
N TYR A 56 5.55 3.15 -2.61
CA TYR A 56 6.26 2.76 -1.39
C TYR A 56 5.26 2.36 -0.33
N PHE A 57 5.60 1.34 0.43
CA PHE A 57 4.85 0.95 1.61
C PHE A 57 5.80 0.34 2.65
N ASP A 58 5.40 0.41 3.90
CA ASP A 58 6.14 -0.21 4.99
C ASP A 58 5.73 -1.67 5.16
N MET A 59 6.71 -2.57 5.13
CA MET A 59 6.46 -3.98 5.39
C MET A 59 6.04 -4.15 6.86
N PRO A 60 4.90 -4.81 7.15
CA PRO A 60 4.48 -5.03 8.52
C PRO A 60 5.53 -5.84 9.30
N THR A 61 6.03 -5.28 10.39
CA THR A 61 7.15 -5.85 11.17
C THR A 61 6.79 -7.10 11.97
N CYS A 62 5.50 -7.41 12.09
CA CYS A 62 5.00 -8.53 12.90
C CYS A 62 4.68 -9.80 12.10
N ILE A 63 4.75 -9.76 10.77
CA ILE A 63 4.50 -10.96 9.96
C ILE A 63 5.64 -11.98 10.12
N ALA A 64 5.32 -13.24 9.95
CA ALA A 64 6.31 -14.31 10.11
C ALA A 64 7.40 -14.22 9.01
N PRO A 65 8.67 -14.47 9.33
CA PRO A 65 9.70 -14.54 8.32
C PRO A 65 9.45 -15.71 7.35
N GLY A 66 10.07 -15.64 6.18
CA GLY A 66 10.00 -16.67 5.14
C GLY A 66 9.63 -16.12 3.78
N GLN A 67 9.26 -17.03 2.89
CA GLN A 67 8.99 -16.72 1.51
C GLN A 67 7.53 -16.30 1.30
N TYR A 68 7.35 -15.29 0.45
CA TYR A 68 6.04 -14.75 0.09
C TYR A 68 5.95 -14.50 -1.41
N LEU A 69 4.75 -14.63 -1.93
CA LEU A 69 4.38 -13.97 -3.17
C LEU A 69 3.75 -12.62 -2.83
N MET A 70 4.18 -11.58 -3.50
CA MET A 70 3.62 -10.23 -3.45
C MET A 70 2.79 -10.00 -4.70
N ARG A 71 1.57 -9.47 -4.51
CA ARG A 71 0.67 -9.04 -5.58
C ARG A 71 0.44 -7.54 -5.41
N ALA A 72 0.94 -6.75 -6.35
CA ALA A 72 0.62 -5.34 -6.46
C ALA A 72 -0.42 -5.17 -7.57
N GLU A 73 -1.43 -4.35 -7.33
CA GLU A 73 -2.46 -4.09 -8.33
C GLU A 73 -2.89 -2.63 -8.36
N ILE A 74 -3.25 -2.19 -9.57
CA ILE A 74 -4.01 -0.97 -9.83
C ILE A 74 -5.40 -1.40 -10.27
N ILE A 75 -6.44 -0.82 -9.70
CA ILE A 75 -7.81 -0.98 -10.20
C ILE A 75 -8.19 0.30 -10.93
N ALA A 76 -8.12 0.31 -12.26
CA ALA A 76 -8.47 1.46 -13.07
C ALA A 76 -9.99 1.61 -13.16
N LEU A 77 -10.50 2.76 -12.78
CA LEU A 77 -11.93 3.03 -12.58
C LEU A 77 -12.56 3.93 -13.65
N HIS A 78 -11.83 4.30 -14.69
CA HIS A 78 -12.30 5.22 -15.73
C HIS A 78 -13.55 4.70 -16.47
N ASN A 79 -13.74 3.38 -16.55
CA ASN A 79 -14.93 2.74 -17.14
C ASN A 79 -15.81 2.04 -16.10
N ALA A 80 -15.54 2.21 -14.81
CA ALA A 80 -16.16 1.47 -13.72
C ALA A 80 -17.60 1.88 -13.41
N GLY A 81 -18.14 2.89 -14.11
CA GLY A 81 -19.56 3.26 -14.03
C GLY A 81 -20.52 2.20 -14.57
N SER A 82 -20.02 1.19 -15.26
CA SER A 82 -20.77 0.03 -15.76
C SER A 82 -20.23 -1.26 -15.16
N SER A 83 -21.07 -2.27 -15.06
CA SER A 83 -20.66 -3.60 -14.61
C SER A 83 -19.54 -4.14 -15.50
N GLN A 84 -18.51 -4.72 -14.88
CA GLN A 84 -17.28 -5.22 -15.54
C GLN A 84 -16.42 -4.13 -16.22
N GLY A 85 -16.66 -2.86 -15.93
CA GLY A 85 -15.86 -1.75 -16.49
C GLY A 85 -14.57 -1.46 -15.73
N ALA A 86 -14.43 -1.86 -14.47
CA ALA A 86 -13.16 -1.77 -13.74
C ALA A 86 -12.10 -2.70 -14.35
N GLN A 87 -10.87 -2.20 -14.46
CA GLN A 87 -9.75 -2.95 -15.07
C GLN A 87 -8.67 -3.20 -14.02
N PHE A 88 -8.23 -4.45 -13.91
CA PHE A 88 -7.24 -4.87 -12.92
C PHE A 88 -5.87 -5.04 -13.59
N TYR A 89 -4.92 -4.21 -13.20
CA TYR A 89 -3.52 -4.29 -13.63
C TYR A 89 -2.70 -4.88 -12.50
N ILE A 90 -2.22 -6.11 -12.69
CA ILE A 90 -1.63 -6.93 -11.65
C ILE A 90 -0.18 -7.22 -11.97
N GLY A 91 0.71 -6.96 -11.02
CA GLY A 91 2.09 -7.40 -11.01
C GLY A 91 2.37 -8.28 -9.81
N CYS A 92 3.19 -9.33 -9.97
CA CYS A 92 3.59 -10.20 -8.88
C CYS A 92 5.12 -10.23 -8.73
N ALA A 93 5.58 -10.39 -7.49
CA ALA A 93 6.98 -10.59 -7.17
C ALA A 93 7.15 -11.68 -6.12
N GLN A 94 8.30 -12.33 -6.15
CA GLN A 94 8.74 -13.28 -5.15
C GLN A 94 9.65 -12.55 -4.17
N ILE A 95 9.34 -12.63 -2.88
CA ILE A 95 10.10 -11.94 -1.85
C ILE A 95 10.43 -12.89 -0.69
N ASN A 96 11.54 -12.61 0.00
CA ASN A 96 11.90 -13.27 1.24
C ASN A 96 11.88 -12.24 2.36
N VAL A 97 10.99 -12.42 3.33
CA VAL A 97 10.89 -11.57 4.52
C VAL A 97 11.86 -12.08 5.56
N THR A 98 12.76 -11.22 5.99
CA THR A 98 13.75 -11.49 7.05
C THR A 98 13.38 -10.71 8.30
N GLY A 99 13.57 -11.30 9.46
CA GLY A 99 13.08 -10.73 10.72
C GLY A 99 11.55 -10.92 10.82
N GLY A 100 10.93 -10.09 11.63
CA GLY A 100 9.47 -10.10 11.79
C GLY A 100 9.00 -10.80 13.06
N GLY A 101 7.76 -11.21 13.07
CA GLY A 101 7.07 -11.79 14.22
C GLY A 101 6.38 -13.12 13.89
N ASN A 102 5.23 -13.33 14.51
CA ASN A 102 4.43 -14.53 14.34
C ASN A 102 2.93 -14.21 14.08
N ALA A 103 2.63 -13.02 13.62
CA ALA A 103 1.26 -12.65 13.33
C ALA A 103 0.66 -13.55 12.25
N SER A 104 -0.62 -13.88 12.41
CA SER A 104 -1.41 -14.66 11.48
C SER A 104 -2.56 -13.80 10.95
N PRO A 105 -2.36 -13.07 9.86
CA PRO A 105 -3.39 -12.21 9.28
C PRO A 105 -4.62 -12.99 8.81
N SER A 106 -5.79 -12.36 8.87
CA SER A 106 -6.97 -12.84 8.14
C SER A 106 -6.72 -12.78 6.65
N THR A 107 -7.09 -13.81 5.91
CA THR A 107 -6.76 -13.96 4.50
C THR A 107 -8.00 -14.07 3.63
N VAL A 108 -7.83 -13.70 2.36
CA VAL A 108 -8.79 -13.87 1.29
C VAL A 108 -8.19 -14.68 0.14
N SER A 109 -9.00 -15.10 -0.80
CA SER A 109 -8.55 -15.80 -2.02
C SER A 109 -8.88 -14.97 -3.26
N PHE A 110 -8.03 -15.05 -4.26
CA PHE A 110 -8.31 -14.54 -5.60
C PHE A 110 -8.43 -15.71 -6.58
N PRO A 111 -9.53 -15.72 -7.38
CA PRO A 111 -10.71 -14.85 -7.32
C PRO A 111 -11.54 -15.07 -6.06
N GLY A 112 -12.38 -14.08 -5.73
CA GLY A 112 -13.34 -14.17 -4.61
C GLY A 112 -13.22 -13.05 -3.58
N ALA A 113 -12.07 -12.36 -3.52
CA ALA A 113 -11.88 -11.24 -2.59
C ALA A 113 -12.68 -9.98 -2.97
N TYR A 114 -13.10 -9.87 -4.22
CA TYR A 114 -13.88 -8.76 -4.75
C TYR A 114 -15.21 -9.23 -5.30
N SER A 115 -16.25 -8.40 -5.13
CA SER A 115 -17.55 -8.57 -5.76
C SER A 115 -17.70 -7.59 -6.95
N ALA A 116 -18.40 -8.01 -7.99
CA ALA A 116 -18.72 -7.13 -9.11
C ALA A 116 -19.60 -5.92 -8.72
N SER A 117 -20.29 -6.00 -7.60
CA SER A 117 -21.12 -4.92 -7.03
C SER A 117 -20.44 -4.15 -5.91
N ASP A 118 -19.15 -4.42 -5.63
CA ASP A 118 -18.36 -3.68 -4.62
C ASP A 118 -18.40 -2.18 -4.95
N PRO A 119 -18.74 -1.30 -3.99
CA PRO A 119 -18.81 0.14 -4.22
C PRO A 119 -17.47 0.78 -4.59
N GLY A 120 -16.35 0.09 -4.36
CA GLY A 120 -15.04 0.49 -4.84
C GLY A 120 -14.68 -0.04 -6.24
N ILE A 121 -15.55 -0.89 -6.83
CA ILE A 121 -15.37 -1.50 -8.16
C ILE A 121 -16.44 -1.05 -9.15
N LEU A 122 -17.72 -1.08 -8.76
CA LEU A 122 -18.81 -0.54 -9.56
C LEU A 122 -19.08 0.89 -9.12
N ILE A 123 -18.43 1.84 -9.77
CA ILE A 123 -18.42 3.24 -9.34
C ILE A 123 -18.24 4.20 -10.53
N ASN A 124 -19.01 5.28 -10.54
CA ASN A 124 -18.73 6.41 -11.41
C ASN A 124 -17.85 7.42 -10.66
N ILE A 125 -16.61 7.56 -11.12
CA ILE A 125 -15.60 8.44 -10.52
C ILE A 125 -15.61 9.87 -11.08
N TYR A 126 -16.46 10.15 -12.08
CA TYR A 126 -16.50 11.46 -12.72
C TYR A 126 -17.39 12.43 -11.95
N GLY A 127 -16.86 13.64 -11.77
CA GLY A 127 -17.57 14.79 -11.24
C GLY A 127 -18.04 15.74 -12.34
N THR A 128 -18.44 16.93 -11.93
CA THR A 128 -18.86 18.00 -12.85
C THR A 128 -17.73 18.35 -13.82
N GLY A 129 -18.05 18.48 -15.09
CA GLY A 129 -17.07 18.79 -16.14
C GLY A 129 -16.17 17.61 -16.54
N GLY A 130 -16.50 16.38 -16.13
CA GLY A 130 -15.74 15.18 -16.51
C GLY A 130 -14.44 14.96 -15.73
N SER A 131 -14.22 15.71 -14.64
CA SER A 131 -13.08 15.49 -13.77
C SER A 131 -13.16 14.16 -13.02
N THR A 132 -12.03 13.47 -12.85
CA THR A 132 -11.95 12.19 -12.14
C THR A 132 -11.83 12.37 -10.61
N ASN A 133 -12.56 13.33 -10.05
CA ASN A 133 -12.49 13.71 -8.63
C ASN A 133 -13.48 12.95 -7.73
N ASN A 134 -13.97 11.81 -8.18
CA ASN A 134 -14.98 10.99 -7.51
C ASN A 134 -16.28 11.75 -7.18
N GLY A 135 -16.58 12.82 -7.90
CA GLY A 135 -17.71 13.69 -7.60
C GLY A 135 -17.64 14.35 -6.22
N GLY A 136 -16.44 14.52 -5.65
CA GLY A 136 -16.20 15.04 -4.31
C GLY A 136 -16.53 14.07 -3.17
N ARG A 137 -16.80 12.80 -3.48
CA ARG A 137 -17.15 11.77 -2.48
C ARG A 137 -15.92 11.04 -1.96
N ALA A 138 -15.99 10.52 -0.74
CA ALA A 138 -15.00 9.57 -0.25
C ALA A 138 -15.00 8.29 -1.11
N TYR A 139 -13.84 7.66 -1.25
CA TYR A 139 -13.69 6.40 -1.95
C TYR A 139 -13.46 5.26 -0.96
N GLN A 140 -14.20 4.18 -1.13
CA GLN A 140 -14.02 2.96 -0.35
C GLN A 140 -13.13 2.00 -1.14
N ILE A 141 -11.94 1.73 -0.62
CA ILE A 141 -11.01 0.79 -1.25
C ILE A 141 -11.56 -0.63 -1.10
N PRO A 142 -11.66 -1.41 -2.20
CA PRO A 142 -12.24 -2.74 -2.15
C PRO A 142 -11.34 -3.77 -1.47
N GLY A 143 -11.92 -4.92 -1.14
CA GLY A 143 -11.23 -6.06 -0.56
C GLY A 143 -11.17 -6.04 0.97
N PRO A 144 -10.33 -6.90 1.58
CA PRO A 144 -10.23 -7.00 3.03
C PRO A 144 -9.65 -5.75 3.65
N GLN A 145 -9.81 -5.60 4.95
CA GLN A 145 -9.17 -4.52 5.70
C GLN A 145 -7.64 -4.63 5.62
N LEU A 146 -6.98 -3.47 5.67
CA LEU A 146 -5.53 -3.37 5.75
C LEU A 146 -5.04 -4.08 7.02
N PHE A 147 -4.09 -4.99 6.86
CA PHE A 147 -3.43 -5.63 7.98
C PHE A 147 -2.45 -4.66 8.65
N THR A 148 -2.56 -4.51 9.95
CA THR A 148 -1.64 -3.73 10.78
C THR A 148 -1.12 -4.55 11.95
N CYS A 149 0.09 -4.27 12.40
CA CYS A 149 0.69 -4.95 13.55
C CYS A 149 0.10 -4.53 14.91
N SER A 150 -0.69 -3.48 14.94
CA SER A 150 -1.34 -2.97 16.15
C SER A 150 -2.74 -3.52 16.26
N GLY A 151 -2.89 -4.72 16.85
CA GLY A 151 -4.21 -5.28 17.11
C GLY A 151 -4.18 -6.77 17.18
N ASN A 152 -4.51 -7.28 18.33
CA ASN A 152 -4.83 -8.70 18.54
C ASN A 152 -5.97 -9.07 17.56
N GLY A 153 -5.67 -9.87 16.56
CA GLY A 153 -6.66 -10.31 15.59
C GLY A 153 -7.73 -11.15 16.27
N GLY A 154 -8.89 -10.59 16.41
CA GLY A 154 -10.03 -11.30 16.94
C GLY A 154 -11.34 -10.56 16.68
N GLY A 155 -12.18 -11.12 15.79
CA GLY A 155 -13.62 -10.96 15.91
C GLY A 155 -14.30 -9.98 14.97
N SER A 156 -15.07 -10.56 14.09
CA SER A 156 -16.33 -10.09 13.48
C SER A 156 -17.03 -9.00 14.30
N GLY A 157 -17.44 -7.92 13.64
CA GLY A 157 -18.42 -7.00 14.18
C GLY A 157 -18.47 -5.72 13.36
N GLY A 158 -19.50 -5.61 12.50
CA GLY A 158 -19.83 -4.37 11.85
C GLY A 158 -19.99 -3.22 12.84
N SER A 159 -19.36 -2.11 12.57
CA SER A 159 -19.61 -0.86 13.27
C SER A 159 -19.68 0.28 12.27
N THR A 160 -20.81 0.92 12.28
CA THR A 160 -21.18 2.18 11.66
C THR A 160 -20.06 3.22 11.78
N PRO A 161 -19.83 4.08 10.78
CA PRO A 161 -18.82 5.13 10.89
C PRO A 161 -19.23 6.18 11.89
N GLN A 162 -18.55 6.29 13.01
CA GLN A 162 -18.61 7.47 13.88
C GLN A 162 -17.65 8.54 13.34
N GLN A 163 -18.22 9.66 13.01
CA GLN A 163 -17.54 10.89 12.63
C GLN A 163 -16.61 11.37 13.75
N PRO A 164 -15.32 11.63 13.53
CA PRO A 164 -14.47 12.23 14.55
C PRO A 164 -14.75 13.73 14.63
N THR A 165 -15.16 14.15 15.82
CA THR A 165 -15.13 15.57 16.24
C THR A 165 -13.67 16.03 16.35
N THR A 166 -13.39 17.14 15.72
CA THR A 166 -12.11 17.85 15.75
C THR A 166 -11.74 18.29 17.16
N THR A 167 -10.60 17.85 17.65
CA THR A 167 -9.81 18.62 18.61
C THR A 167 -8.35 18.42 18.26
N ALA A 168 -7.74 19.50 17.78
CA ALA A 168 -6.33 19.56 17.48
C ALA A 168 -5.51 19.43 18.76
N SER A 169 -4.65 18.43 18.82
CA SER A 169 -3.50 18.43 19.70
C SER A 169 -2.39 17.64 19.00
N ASN A 170 -1.40 18.36 18.57
CA ASN A 170 -0.19 17.88 17.96
C ASN A 170 0.68 17.18 19.03
N PRO A 171 0.99 15.88 18.94
CA PRO A 171 2.07 15.30 19.71
C PRO A 171 3.34 15.29 18.84
N GLN A 172 4.29 16.08 19.25
CA GLN A 172 5.69 16.01 18.87
C GLN A 172 6.21 14.57 19.06
N PRO A 173 6.96 13.99 18.11
CA PRO A 173 7.51 12.65 18.26
C PRO A 173 8.56 12.65 19.35
N THR A 174 8.31 11.88 20.42
CA THR A 174 9.30 11.59 21.45
C THR A 174 10.31 10.58 20.91
N ASN A 175 11.54 11.04 20.87
CA ASN A 175 12.76 10.28 20.60
C ASN A 175 12.87 9.09 21.57
N GLY A 176 12.75 7.87 21.06
CA GLY A 176 13.16 6.63 21.73
C GLY A 176 14.57 6.24 21.26
N GLY A 177 15.56 6.34 22.15
CA GLY A 177 16.96 6.26 21.85
C GLY A 177 17.45 4.93 21.27
N GLY A 178 18.25 5.05 20.23
CA GLY A 178 19.22 4.07 19.76
C GLY A 178 20.42 4.83 19.24
N SER A 179 21.57 4.67 19.88
CA SER A 179 22.84 5.37 19.62
C SER A 179 23.38 5.08 18.22
N GLY A 180 23.07 5.95 17.29
CA GLY A 180 23.70 6.04 15.97
C GLY A 180 23.17 7.28 15.27
N THR A 181 24.05 8.30 15.07
CA THR A 181 23.71 9.54 14.38
C THR A 181 23.62 9.36 12.87
N GLY A 182 22.69 8.50 12.38
CA GLY A 182 22.55 8.26 10.95
C GLY A 182 21.25 7.51 10.61
N ALA A 183 20.92 7.47 9.32
CA ALA A 183 19.81 6.67 8.81
C ALA A 183 20.10 5.17 9.00
N PRO A 184 19.11 4.35 9.37
CA PRO A 184 19.31 2.90 9.50
C PRO A 184 19.65 2.27 8.14
N LEU A 185 20.16 1.05 8.16
CA LEU A 185 20.41 0.28 6.95
C LEU A 185 19.09 0.17 6.16
N TYR A 186 19.17 0.41 4.85
CA TYR A 186 18.02 0.57 3.93
C TYR A 186 17.14 1.80 4.18
N GLY A 187 17.45 2.65 5.16
CA GLY A 187 16.77 3.92 5.36
C GLY A 187 17.21 4.99 4.35
N GLN A 188 16.36 5.99 4.15
CA GLN A 188 16.70 7.13 3.30
C GLN A 188 17.77 7.99 3.97
N CYS A 189 18.79 8.37 3.20
CA CYS A 189 19.92 9.17 3.66
C CYS A 189 20.24 10.37 2.76
N GLY A 190 19.34 10.71 1.83
CA GLY A 190 19.55 11.87 0.94
C GLY A 190 18.51 11.93 -0.17
N GLY A 191 18.63 12.98 -0.99
CA GLY A 191 17.75 13.31 -2.11
C GLY A 191 17.30 14.77 -2.06
N LYS A 192 16.85 15.29 -3.19
CA LYS A 192 16.36 16.68 -3.28
C LYS A 192 15.13 16.87 -2.37
N GLY A 193 15.22 17.83 -1.45
CA GLY A 193 14.18 18.11 -0.46
C GLY A 193 14.23 17.24 0.80
N TRP A 194 15.21 16.33 0.93
CA TRP A 194 15.36 15.52 2.12
C TRP A 194 15.85 16.34 3.32
N THR A 195 15.16 16.22 4.45
CA THR A 195 15.47 16.95 5.71
C THR A 195 15.92 16.03 6.85
N GLY A 196 15.98 14.72 6.60
CA GLY A 196 16.42 13.72 7.58
C GLY A 196 17.95 13.52 7.61
N PRO A 197 18.44 12.44 8.28
CA PRO A 197 19.86 12.13 8.35
C PRO A 197 20.49 11.96 6.97
N THR A 198 21.67 12.54 6.77
CA THR A 198 22.43 12.45 5.50
C THR A 198 23.59 11.45 5.57
N THR A 199 23.77 10.81 6.73
CA THR A 199 24.74 9.73 6.96
C THR A 199 24.01 8.45 7.33
N CYS A 200 24.66 7.31 7.11
CA CYS A 200 24.12 6.00 7.49
C CYS A 200 24.67 5.57 8.85
N ALA A 201 23.82 5.01 9.70
CA ALA A 201 24.24 4.35 10.94
C ALA A 201 25.01 3.06 10.63
N SER A 202 24.74 2.42 9.48
CA SER A 202 25.46 1.26 8.95
C SER A 202 25.36 1.26 7.43
N GLY A 203 26.44 0.87 6.75
CA GLY A 203 26.53 0.87 5.28
C GLY A 203 26.90 2.24 4.70
N THR A 204 26.69 2.38 3.40
CA THR A 204 27.02 3.58 2.61
C THR A 204 25.77 4.21 2.02
N CYS A 205 25.65 5.54 2.08
CA CYS A 205 24.55 6.25 1.43
C CYS A 205 24.78 6.27 -0.09
N LYS A 206 23.96 5.55 -0.83
CA LYS A 206 24.02 5.46 -2.29
C LYS A 206 22.80 6.15 -2.91
N ALA A 207 23.06 7.05 -3.87
CA ALA A 207 22.01 7.71 -4.62
C ALA A 207 21.34 6.71 -5.59
N SER A 208 20.02 6.59 -5.50
CA SER A 208 19.20 5.82 -6.45
C SER A 208 18.64 6.72 -7.54
N ASN A 209 18.31 7.97 -7.20
CA ASN A 209 17.87 9.02 -8.12
C ASN A 209 18.06 10.41 -7.48
N GLU A 210 17.67 11.48 -8.20
CA GLU A 210 17.81 12.88 -7.73
C GLU A 210 17.09 13.14 -6.40
N TYR A 211 16.01 12.40 -6.10
CA TYR A 211 15.14 12.63 -4.94
C TYR A 211 15.34 11.61 -3.82
N TYR A 212 16.11 10.54 -4.05
CA TYR A 212 16.23 9.44 -3.11
C TYR A 212 17.63 8.81 -3.08
N SER A 213 18.23 8.80 -1.89
CA SER A 213 19.46 8.05 -1.59
C SER A 213 19.20 7.12 -0.42
N GLN A 214 19.78 5.92 -0.43
CA GLN A 214 19.53 4.86 0.54
C GLN A 214 20.82 4.35 1.16
N CYS A 215 20.78 4.00 2.44
CA CYS A 215 21.86 3.32 3.13
C CYS A 215 21.91 1.85 2.68
N LEU A 216 22.93 1.50 1.92
CA LEU A 216 23.18 0.12 1.46
C LEU A 216 24.44 -0.44 2.08
N PRO A 217 24.55 -1.78 2.22
CA PRO A 217 25.76 -2.44 2.71
C PRO A 217 27.01 -2.11 1.90
#